data_1a6a3fc472ea6e42f28c93c64b240eb5
#
_entry.id   1a6a3fc472ea6e42f28c93c64b240eb5
#
_cell.length_a   1.000
_cell.length_b   1.000
_cell.length_c   1.000
_cell.angle_alpha   90.00
_cell.angle_beta   90.00
_cell.angle_gamma   90.00
#
_symmetry.space_group_name_H-M   'P 1'
#
loop_
_entity.id
_entity.type
_entity.pdbx_description
1 polymer ?
#
loop_
_entity_poly.entity_id
_entity_poly.type
_entity_poly.pdbx_seq_one_letter_code
_entity_poly.pdbx_strand_id
1 'polypeptide(L)'
;MRLPPFQELLDRNREAVYRFLVAAVGHQDADDCFQETFLAALRAYPRLERADNLRGWLLTIARNKALDHHRRQPQHPIPTDPLPEVAAPAADPDHTEVWTAVRRLPPKQMSAVIYRFVNDLPYRDIARLLDCTEEAARRNVHEALKKLRGATYE
;
A
#
# COMPACT_ATOMS: atom_id res chain seq x y z
N MET A 1 13.33 -23.62 12.88
CA MET A 1 13.00 -22.31 13.13
C MET A 1 11.62 -22.18 13.63
N ARG A 2 11.39 -21.42 14.65
CA ARG A 2 10.12 -21.35 15.22
C ARG A 2 9.43 -20.11 14.87
N LEU A 3 8.26 -20.15 14.36
CA LEU A 3 7.44 -18.99 14.12
C LEU A 3 6.77 -18.54 15.40
N PRO A 4 6.63 -17.24 15.62
CA PRO A 4 5.90 -16.78 16.78
C PRO A 4 4.41 -17.11 16.65
N PRO A 5 3.67 -17.07 17.72
CA PRO A 5 2.22 -17.26 17.62
C PRO A 5 1.64 -16.21 16.69
N PHE A 6 0.61 -16.60 15.97
CA PHE A 6 0.04 -15.68 14.99
C PHE A 6 -0.49 -14.40 15.65
N GLN A 7 -1.03 -14.51 16.84
CA GLN A 7 -1.53 -13.34 17.53
C GLN A 7 -0.41 -12.32 17.80
N GLU A 8 0.76 -12.82 18.12
CA GLU A 8 1.89 -11.93 18.35
C GLU A 8 2.32 -11.28 17.05
N LEU A 9 2.31 -12.01 15.97
CA LEU A 9 2.64 -11.48 14.68
C LEU A 9 1.65 -10.37 14.31
N LEU A 10 0.38 -10.63 14.52
CA LEU A 10 -0.66 -9.67 14.23
C LEU A 10 -0.45 -8.42 15.06
N ASP A 11 -0.24 -8.56 16.35
CA ASP A 11 -0.12 -7.42 17.24
C ASP A 11 1.07 -6.53 16.88
N ARG A 12 2.16 -7.14 16.48
CA ARG A 12 3.35 -6.37 16.17
C ARG A 12 3.26 -5.64 14.86
N ASN A 13 2.44 -6.13 13.95
CA ASN A 13 2.44 -5.61 12.60
C ASN A 13 1.14 -4.98 12.15
N ARG A 14 0.13 -4.99 13.02
CA ARG A 14 -1.17 -4.50 12.58
C ARG A 14 -1.14 -3.04 12.15
N GLU A 15 -0.39 -2.24 12.87
CA GLU A 15 -0.36 -0.83 12.54
C GLU A 15 0.32 -0.58 11.21
N ALA A 16 1.43 -1.26 10.96
CA ALA A 16 2.14 -1.08 9.70
C ALA A 16 1.26 -1.49 8.53
N VAL A 17 0.55 -2.60 8.68
CA VAL A 17 -0.31 -3.10 7.62
C VAL A 17 -1.49 -2.14 7.42
N TYR A 18 -2.09 -1.69 8.51
CA TYR A 18 -3.24 -0.82 8.40
C TYR A 18 -2.86 0.51 7.74
N ARG A 19 -1.73 1.07 8.12
CA ARG A 19 -1.29 2.34 7.53
C ARG A 19 -1.01 2.18 6.04
N PHE A 20 -0.44 1.06 5.63
CA PHE A 20 -0.26 0.82 4.22
C PHE A 20 -1.61 0.79 3.51
N LEU A 21 -2.58 0.11 4.10
CA LEU A 21 -3.86 -0.05 3.44
C LEU A 21 -4.64 1.26 3.37
N VAL A 22 -4.56 2.07 4.42
CA VAL A 22 -5.22 3.38 4.37
C VAL A 22 -4.65 4.20 3.22
N ALA A 23 -3.33 4.16 3.06
CA ALA A 23 -2.72 4.91 1.96
C ALA A 23 -3.12 4.33 0.61
N ALA A 24 -3.21 3.02 0.51
CA ALA A 24 -3.43 2.37 -0.78
C ALA A 24 -4.90 2.35 -1.21
N VAL A 25 -5.84 2.25 -0.28
CA VAL A 25 -7.25 2.14 -0.66
C VAL A 25 -8.17 3.15 0.05
N GLY A 26 -7.64 3.92 0.97
CA GLY A 26 -8.45 4.90 1.68
C GLY A 26 -9.05 4.35 2.95
N HIS A 27 -9.42 5.24 3.86
CA HIS A 27 -9.97 4.83 5.15
C HIS A 27 -11.21 3.98 5.01
N GLN A 28 -12.05 4.32 4.06
CA GLN A 28 -13.30 3.63 3.94
C GLN A 28 -13.16 2.18 3.61
N ASP A 29 -12.18 1.82 2.82
CA ASP A 29 -12.01 0.45 2.39
C ASP A 29 -10.89 -0.27 3.12
N ALA A 30 -10.14 0.43 3.95
CA ALA A 30 -8.99 -0.17 4.62
C ALA A 30 -9.36 -1.29 5.56
N ASP A 31 -10.48 -1.17 6.24
CA ASP A 31 -10.87 -2.21 7.21
C ASP A 31 -11.15 -3.53 6.52
N ASP A 32 -11.83 -3.50 5.39
CA ASP A 32 -12.11 -4.73 4.68
C ASP A 32 -10.83 -5.35 4.14
N CYS A 33 -9.95 -4.53 3.58
CA CYS A 33 -8.69 -5.04 3.09
C CYS A 33 -7.83 -5.57 4.23
N PHE A 34 -7.89 -4.93 5.39
CA PHE A 34 -7.14 -5.37 6.54
C PHE A 34 -7.60 -6.76 6.99
N GLN A 35 -8.90 -6.96 7.06
CA GLN A 35 -9.42 -8.26 7.42
C GLN A 35 -9.04 -9.30 6.41
N GLU A 36 -9.14 -9.00 5.13
CA GLU A 36 -8.76 -9.95 4.11
C GLU A 36 -7.27 -10.28 4.18
N THR A 37 -6.45 -9.28 4.48
CA THR A 37 -5.02 -9.49 4.60
C THR A 37 -4.71 -10.48 5.72
N PHE A 38 -5.31 -10.26 6.87
CA PHE A 38 -4.99 -11.13 8.00
C PHE A 38 -5.65 -12.50 7.90
N LEU A 39 -6.79 -12.60 7.22
CA LEU A 39 -7.34 -13.91 6.96
C LEU A 39 -6.46 -14.71 6.02
N ALA A 40 -5.95 -14.06 4.96
CA ALA A 40 -5.04 -14.72 4.05
C ALA A 40 -3.76 -15.12 4.77
N ALA A 41 -3.28 -14.24 5.64
CA ALA A 41 -2.06 -14.51 6.40
C ALA A 41 -2.28 -15.69 7.34
N LEU A 42 -3.42 -15.73 8.01
CA LEU A 42 -3.72 -16.81 8.95
C LEU A 42 -3.73 -18.15 8.21
N ARG A 43 -4.31 -18.19 7.04
CA ARG A 43 -4.37 -19.42 6.28
C ARG A 43 -3.00 -19.88 5.81
N ALA A 44 -2.14 -18.94 5.44
CA ALA A 44 -0.84 -19.28 4.92
C ALA A 44 0.21 -19.50 5.98
N TYR A 45 -0.02 -18.99 7.19
CA TYR A 45 0.98 -19.01 8.25
C TYR A 45 1.52 -20.41 8.57
N PRO A 46 0.68 -21.44 8.68
CA PRO A 46 1.21 -22.75 9.02
C PRO A 46 2.17 -23.33 7.98
N ARG A 47 2.11 -22.81 6.77
CA ARG A 47 2.96 -23.33 5.74
C ARG A 47 4.22 -22.53 5.54
N LEU A 48 4.42 -21.48 6.33
CA LEU A 48 5.57 -20.65 6.17
C LEU A 48 6.81 -21.38 6.58
N GLU A 49 7.85 -21.28 5.80
CA GLU A 49 9.07 -21.95 6.10
C GLU A 49 10.14 -21.03 6.62
N ARG A 50 9.94 -19.75 6.56
CA ARG A 50 10.91 -18.81 7.05
C ARG A 50 10.30 -17.75 7.87
N ALA A 51 11.00 -17.29 8.90
CA ALA A 51 10.49 -16.25 9.76
C ALA A 51 11.34 -15.00 9.71
N ASP A 52 12.21 -14.89 8.71
CA ASP A 52 13.18 -13.82 8.74
C ASP A 52 12.62 -12.47 8.36
N ASN A 53 11.50 -12.36 7.71
CA ASN A 53 10.96 -11.06 7.37
C ASN A 53 9.44 -11.14 7.37
N LEU A 54 8.89 -11.37 8.54
CA LEU A 54 7.45 -11.55 8.63
C LEU A 54 6.68 -10.26 8.34
N ARG A 55 7.26 -9.11 8.70
CA ARG A 55 6.60 -7.84 8.36
C ARG A 55 6.52 -7.66 6.84
N GLY A 56 7.60 -7.95 6.13
CA GLY A 56 7.59 -7.86 4.68
C GLY A 56 6.60 -8.83 4.06
N TRP A 57 6.51 -10.02 4.63
CA TRP A 57 5.56 -11.02 4.16
C TRP A 57 4.13 -10.50 4.29
N LEU A 58 3.81 -9.90 5.45
CA LEU A 58 2.48 -9.34 5.64
C LEU A 58 2.22 -8.15 4.74
N LEU A 59 3.22 -7.30 4.56
CA LEU A 59 3.06 -6.14 3.68
C LEU A 59 2.85 -6.55 2.23
N THR A 60 3.44 -7.67 1.82
CA THR A 60 3.22 -8.19 0.48
C THR A 60 1.78 -8.69 0.32
N ILE A 61 1.25 -9.37 1.33
CA ILE A 61 -0.14 -9.80 1.28
C ILE A 61 -1.04 -8.57 1.22
N ALA A 62 -0.75 -7.56 2.03
CA ALA A 62 -1.57 -6.34 2.05
C ALA A 62 -1.55 -5.68 0.68
N ARG A 63 -0.38 -5.63 0.04
CA ARG A 63 -0.28 -5.04 -1.28
C ARG A 63 -1.14 -5.81 -2.28
N ASN A 64 -1.08 -7.13 -2.21
CA ASN A 64 -1.88 -7.93 -3.12
C ASN A 64 -3.37 -7.69 -2.91
N LYS A 65 -3.80 -7.54 -1.66
CA LYS A 65 -5.21 -7.27 -1.39
C LYS A 65 -5.60 -5.86 -1.87
N ALA A 66 -4.71 -4.90 -1.72
CA ALA A 66 -4.99 -3.56 -2.20
C ALA A 66 -5.10 -3.55 -3.73
N LEU A 67 -4.22 -4.28 -4.41
CA LEU A 67 -4.28 -4.33 -5.86
C LEU A 67 -5.54 -5.06 -6.33
N ASP A 68 -5.94 -6.11 -5.61
CA ASP A 68 -7.18 -6.79 -5.95
C ASP A 68 -8.36 -5.85 -5.76
N HIS A 69 -8.33 -5.06 -4.71
CA HIS A 69 -9.40 -4.09 -4.45
C HIS A 69 -9.48 -3.10 -5.60
N HIS A 70 -8.35 -2.56 -6.04
CA HIS A 70 -8.35 -1.62 -7.14
C HIS A 70 -8.88 -2.25 -8.43
N ARG A 71 -8.57 -3.49 -8.66
CA ARG A 71 -9.05 -4.17 -9.85
C ARG A 71 -10.55 -4.41 -9.81
N ARG A 72 -11.10 -4.60 -8.63
CA ARG A 72 -12.52 -4.86 -8.54
C ARG A 72 -13.34 -3.60 -8.59
N GLN A 73 -12.74 -2.44 -8.40
CA GLN A 73 -13.48 -1.21 -8.45
C GLN A 73 -13.88 -1.01 -9.85
N PRO A 74 -15.03 -0.56 -10.00
CA PRO A 74 -15.48 -0.29 -11.31
C PRO A 74 -14.59 0.76 -11.80
N GLN A 75 -14.15 0.61 -12.84
CA GLN A 75 -13.30 1.38 -13.33
C GLN A 75 -13.70 2.65 -13.52
N HIS A 76 -13.36 3.48 -12.98
CA HIS A 76 -13.60 4.71 -13.22
C HIS A 76 -12.75 5.10 -14.25
N PRO A 77 -13.19 5.35 -15.28
CA PRO A 77 -12.42 5.75 -16.29
C PRO A 77 -11.92 7.01 -15.83
N ILE A 78 -10.92 7.30 -16.04
CA ILE A 78 -10.41 8.38 -15.65
C ILE A 78 -11.19 9.43 -16.06
N PRO A 79 -11.62 10.15 -15.35
CA PRO A 79 -12.45 11.15 -15.64
C PRO A 79 -11.73 12.12 -16.34
N THR A 80 -12.03 12.24 -17.36
CA THR A 80 -11.42 13.18 -17.98
C THR A 80 -11.88 14.41 -17.45
N ASP A 81 -12.91 14.52 -16.87
CA ASP A 81 -13.35 15.65 -16.38
C ASP A 81 -13.15 15.77 -15.08
N PRO A 82 -12.74 16.60 -14.69
CA PRO A 82 -12.48 16.79 -13.40
C PRO A 82 -13.63 16.90 -12.71
N LEU A 83 -13.86 16.43 -12.02
CA LEU A 83 -14.85 16.46 -11.37
C LEU A 83 -14.95 17.32 -10.45
N PRO A 84 -15.50 17.85 -10.29
CA PRO A 84 -15.60 18.74 -9.47
C PRO A 84 -15.62 18.53 -8.27
N GLU A 85 -15.60 18.34 -7.90
CA GLU A 85 -15.66 18.23 -6.95
C GLU A 85 -15.92 18.17 -6.01
N VAL A 86 -16.11 17.98 -5.69
CA VAL A 86 -16.59 17.75 -4.92
C VAL A 86 -16.35 17.81 -3.86
N ALA A 87 -15.93 18.01 -3.59
CA ALA A 87 -15.71 18.29 -2.54
C ALA A 87 -15.90 17.69 -1.48
N ALA A 88 -15.54 16.94 -1.28
CA ALA A 88 -15.63 16.27 -0.25
C ALA A 88 -15.02 16.83 0.75
N PRO A 89 -15.34 17.31 1.36
CA PRO A 89 -14.79 17.95 2.28
C PRO A 89 -14.24 17.34 3.27
N ALA A 90 -14.54 16.81 3.76
CA ALA A 90 -14.11 16.28 4.76
C ALA A 90 -12.97 15.82 4.94
N ALA A 91 -12.65 15.13 4.57
CA ALA A 91 -11.58 14.50 4.80
C ALA A 91 -10.53 15.21 5.36
N ASP A 92 -9.48 14.74 5.47
CA ASP A 92 -8.35 15.30 5.96
C ASP A 92 -7.93 16.26 4.94
N PRO A 93 -8.18 17.45 5.14
CA PRO A 93 -7.92 18.39 4.12
C PRO A 93 -6.47 18.47 3.78
N ASP A 94 -5.64 18.11 4.68
CA ASP A 94 -4.27 18.25 4.41
C ASP A 94 -3.72 17.29 3.45
N HIS A 95 -4.25 16.13 3.36
CA HIS A 95 -3.61 15.09 2.61
C HIS A 95 -4.46 14.39 1.59
N THR A 96 -5.70 14.74 1.50
CA THR A 96 -6.61 14.00 0.64
C THR A 96 -6.20 14.01 -0.82
N GLU A 97 -5.79 15.15 -1.32
CA GLU A 97 -5.43 15.24 -2.72
C GLU A 97 -4.19 14.42 -3.03
N VAL A 98 -3.23 14.47 -2.13
CA VAL A 98 -2.00 13.74 -2.35
C VAL A 98 -2.30 12.25 -2.37
N TRP A 99 -3.07 11.78 -1.40
CA TRP A 99 -3.33 10.34 -1.35
C TRP A 99 -4.20 9.86 -2.49
N THR A 100 -5.12 10.68 -2.95
CA THR A 100 -5.88 10.35 -4.13
C THR A 100 -4.94 10.19 -5.32
N ALA A 101 -3.98 11.08 -5.45
CA ALA A 101 -3.01 10.99 -6.54
C ALA A 101 -2.12 9.76 -6.40
N VAL A 102 -1.75 9.41 -5.18
CA VAL A 102 -0.95 8.22 -4.93
C VAL A 102 -1.68 6.97 -5.44
N ARG A 103 -2.97 6.90 -5.18
CA ARG A 103 -3.76 5.72 -5.58
C ARG A 103 -3.92 5.61 -7.08
N ARG A 104 -3.65 6.67 -7.81
CA ARG A 104 -3.74 6.61 -9.26
C ARG A 104 -2.43 6.27 -9.92
N LEU A 105 -1.35 6.19 -9.17
CA LEU A 105 -0.06 5.85 -9.73
C LEU A 105 -0.07 4.40 -10.23
N PRO A 106 0.78 4.08 -11.18
CA PRO A 106 0.94 2.67 -11.56
C PRO A 106 1.29 1.83 -10.34
N PRO A 107 0.89 0.58 -10.31
CA PRO A 107 1.00 -0.23 -9.10
C PRO A 107 2.37 -0.26 -8.44
N LYS A 108 3.43 -0.39 -9.19
CA LYS A 108 4.74 -0.45 -8.56
C LYS A 108 5.15 0.91 -8.02
N GLN A 109 4.77 1.98 -8.68
CA GLN A 109 5.07 3.31 -8.17
C GLN A 109 4.27 3.61 -6.93
N MET A 110 2.99 3.24 -6.92
CA MET A 110 2.15 3.43 -5.75
C MET A 110 2.73 2.67 -4.58
N SER A 111 3.04 1.39 -4.79
CA SER A 111 3.54 0.56 -3.71
C SER A 111 4.88 1.07 -3.19
N ALA A 112 5.76 1.45 -4.10
CA ALA A 112 7.09 1.90 -3.69
C ALA A 112 7.01 3.17 -2.86
N VAL A 113 6.17 4.11 -3.24
CA VAL A 113 6.09 5.36 -2.51
C VAL A 113 5.43 5.14 -1.15
N ILE A 114 4.44 4.27 -1.05
CA ILE A 114 3.83 3.99 0.24
C ILE A 114 4.83 3.26 1.14
N TYR A 115 5.52 2.27 0.62
CA TYR A 115 6.51 1.56 1.42
C TYR A 115 7.60 2.53 1.93
N ARG A 116 7.99 3.45 1.09
CA ARG A 116 9.07 4.35 1.46
C ARG A 116 8.64 5.37 2.50
N PHE A 117 7.50 5.98 2.31
CA PHE A 117 7.11 7.11 3.15
C PHE A 117 6.11 6.79 4.25
N VAL A 118 5.29 5.80 4.08
CA VAL A 118 4.37 5.42 5.14
C VAL A 118 4.99 4.35 6.03
N ASN A 119 5.63 3.37 5.43
CA ASN A 119 6.23 2.27 6.17
C ASN A 119 7.71 2.49 6.45
N ASP A 120 8.29 3.57 5.90
CA ASP A 120 9.65 3.94 6.19
C ASP A 120 10.67 2.85 5.89
N LEU A 121 10.50 2.16 4.79
CA LEU A 121 11.40 1.09 4.44
C LEU A 121 12.57 1.59 3.61
N PRO A 122 13.76 1.01 3.82
CA PRO A 122 14.88 1.36 2.96
C PRO A 122 14.70 0.75 1.58
N TYR A 123 15.39 1.28 0.59
CA TYR A 123 15.20 0.83 -0.77
C TYR A 123 15.52 -0.65 -0.97
N ARG A 124 16.46 -1.19 -0.21
CA ARG A 124 16.75 -2.61 -0.36
C ARG A 124 15.56 -3.47 0.03
N ASP A 125 14.82 -3.03 1.05
CA ASP A 125 13.65 -3.79 1.47
C ASP A 125 12.51 -3.61 0.47
N ILE A 126 12.33 -2.40 -0.05
CA ILE A 126 11.32 -2.17 -1.07
C ILE A 126 11.63 -3.04 -2.28
N ALA A 127 12.89 -3.12 -2.67
CA ALA A 127 13.29 -3.92 -3.81
C ALA A 127 12.91 -5.38 -3.60
N ARG A 128 13.11 -5.89 -2.38
CA ARG A 128 12.75 -7.26 -2.13
C ARG A 128 11.27 -7.47 -2.20
N LEU A 129 10.49 -6.56 -1.64
CA LEU A 129 9.03 -6.73 -1.63
C LEU A 129 8.45 -6.58 -3.02
N LEU A 130 9.06 -5.79 -3.88
CA LEU A 130 8.54 -5.59 -5.22
C LEU A 130 9.25 -6.45 -6.25
N ASP A 131 10.19 -7.27 -5.80
CA ASP A 131 10.90 -8.18 -6.68
C ASP A 131 11.59 -7.41 -7.79
N CYS A 132 12.37 -6.42 -7.44
CA CYS A 132 13.12 -5.64 -8.40
C CYS A 132 14.45 -5.26 -7.79
N THR A 133 15.27 -4.55 -8.55
CA THR A 133 16.56 -4.11 -8.04
C THR A 133 16.39 -2.86 -7.19
N GLU A 134 17.39 -2.55 -6.39
CA GLU A 134 17.36 -1.33 -5.59
C GLU A 134 17.27 -0.12 -6.49
N GLU A 135 17.97 -0.14 -7.61
CA GLU A 135 17.89 0.96 -8.53
C GLU A 135 16.51 1.14 -9.09
N ALA A 136 15.84 0.04 -9.40
CA ALA A 136 14.47 0.11 -9.89
C ALA A 136 13.55 0.64 -8.82
N ALA A 137 13.76 0.24 -7.56
CA ALA A 137 12.94 0.76 -6.47
C ALA A 137 13.13 2.27 -6.32
N ARG A 138 14.36 2.76 -6.41
CA ARG A 138 14.61 4.19 -6.33
C ARG A 138 13.94 4.91 -7.49
N ARG A 139 14.04 4.34 -8.67
CA ARG A 139 13.44 4.93 -9.85
C ARG A 139 11.93 5.02 -9.71
N ASN A 140 11.31 3.98 -9.19
CA ASN A 140 9.88 3.98 -9.02
C ASN A 140 9.45 5.08 -8.04
N VAL A 141 10.18 5.27 -6.95
CA VAL A 141 9.87 6.34 -6.02
C VAL A 141 10.08 7.70 -6.67
N HIS A 142 11.17 7.84 -7.41
CA HIS A 142 11.47 9.12 -8.05
C HIS A 142 10.39 9.48 -9.07
N GLU A 143 9.99 8.52 -9.89
CA GLU A 143 8.95 8.77 -10.88
C GLU A 143 7.62 9.08 -10.21
N ALA A 144 7.33 8.38 -9.12
CA ALA A 144 6.11 8.65 -8.39
C ALA A 144 6.10 10.08 -7.85
N LEU A 145 7.22 10.51 -7.27
CA LEU A 145 7.28 11.85 -6.73
C LEU A 145 7.15 12.91 -7.82
N LYS A 146 7.70 12.65 -9.00
CA LYS A 146 7.53 13.59 -10.08
C LYS A 146 6.07 13.72 -10.47
N LYS A 147 5.36 12.62 -10.56
CA LYS A 147 3.96 12.66 -10.92
C LYS A 147 3.15 13.34 -9.84
N LEU A 148 3.50 13.08 -8.58
CA LEU A 148 2.76 13.69 -7.49
C LEU A 148 2.98 15.20 -7.43
N ARG A 149 4.17 15.64 -7.74
CA ARG A 149 4.42 17.07 -7.76
C ARG A 149 3.62 17.72 -8.86
N GLY A 150 3.55 17.12 -10.01
CA GLY A 150 2.76 17.66 -11.08
C GLY A 150 1.29 17.73 -10.70
N ALA A 151 0.80 16.71 -10.04
CA ALA A 151 -0.59 16.69 -9.66
C ALA A 151 -0.93 17.75 -8.64
N THR A 152 0.02 18.07 -7.74
CA THR A 152 -0.33 19.01 -6.71
C THR A 152 -0.15 20.46 -7.17
N TYR A 153 0.65 20.70 -8.14
CA TYR A 153 0.81 22.04 -8.55
C TYR A 153 0.03 22.41 -9.76
N GLU A 154 -0.82 21.60 -10.15
CA GLU A 154 -1.61 21.94 -11.23
C GLU A 154 -2.81 22.44 -10.87
#